data_41dd95b009841b1be96b4dc37502abbd
#
_entry.id   41dd95b009841b1be96b4dc37502abbd
#
_cell.length_a   1.000
_cell.length_b   1.000
_cell.length_c   1.000
_cell.angle_alpha   90.00
_cell.angle_beta   90.00
_cell.angle_gamma   90.00
#
_symmetry.space_group_name_H-M   'P 1'
#
loop_
_entity.id
_entity.type
_entity.pdbx_description
1 polymer ?
#
loop_
_entity_poly.entity_id
_entity_poly.type
_entity_poly.pdbx_seq_one_letter_code
_entity_poly.pdbx_strand_id
1 'polypeptide(L)'
;MKLAVCVLACGLALTFTAPIAAQQAPATTTYETAIYNSWKGLHDKILTMAKDTQFPDAKLGWKPHPDSRSVLDEFRHVTIGLEMTSAMLKGDKFDYMARVKADETKPATRASAVAEMEAAIAVSYPLVKAQPKPLLVGWLDHQGEHYGKLVSNYRMNNIVPPISRTNK
;
A
#
# COMPACT_ATOMS: atom_id res chain seq x y z
N MET A 1 -88.95 -15.41 -12.61
CA MET A 1 -88.11 -14.17 -12.72
C MET A 1 -87.27 -14.06 -11.43
N LYS A 2 -86.00 -14.35 -11.56
CA LYS A 2 -85.07 -14.26 -10.45
C LYS A 2 -84.10 -13.12 -10.71
N LEU A 3 -84.16 -12.05 -9.91
CA LEU A 3 -83.17 -10.93 -9.98
C LEU A 3 -81.86 -11.38 -9.35
N ALA A 4 -80.77 -11.25 -10.06
CA ALA A 4 -79.45 -11.40 -9.53
C ALA A 4 -78.91 -10.01 -9.13
N VAL A 5 -78.54 -9.85 -7.88
CA VAL A 5 -77.90 -8.64 -7.31
C VAL A 5 -76.39 -8.83 -7.45
N CYS A 6 -75.74 -8.00 -8.27
CA CYS A 6 -74.27 -7.89 -8.36
C CYS A 6 -73.79 -6.97 -7.22
N VAL A 7 -73.05 -7.52 -6.30
CA VAL A 7 -72.30 -6.72 -5.27
C VAL A 7 -70.94 -6.39 -5.85
N LEU A 8 -70.67 -5.12 -6.10
CA LEU A 8 -69.40 -4.56 -6.53
C LEU A 8 -68.53 -4.36 -5.29
N ALA A 9 -67.54 -5.17 -5.07
CA ALA A 9 -66.54 -4.96 -4.02
C ALA A 9 -65.44 -4.02 -4.52
N CYS A 10 -65.47 -2.74 -4.05
CA CYS A 10 -64.36 -1.79 -4.26
C CYS A 10 -63.20 -2.14 -3.33
N GLY A 11 -62.15 -2.76 -3.89
CA GLY A 11 -60.91 -2.98 -3.20
C GLY A 11 -60.05 -1.69 -3.12
N LEU A 12 -59.89 -1.17 -1.93
CA LEU A 12 -59.05 -0.01 -1.64
C LEU A 12 -57.58 -0.49 -1.60
N ALA A 13 -56.81 -0.27 -2.66
CA ALA A 13 -55.38 -0.56 -2.70
C ALA A 13 -54.62 0.55 -1.94
N LEU A 14 -54.20 0.25 -0.69
CA LEU A 14 -53.29 1.07 0.09
C LEU A 14 -51.88 0.90 -0.48
N THR A 15 -51.41 1.86 -1.29
CA THR A 15 -50.01 1.95 -1.71
C THR A 15 -49.16 2.45 -0.59
N PHE A 16 -48.43 1.53 0.08
CA PHE A 16 -47.36 1.89 1.02
C PHE A 16 -46.17 2.41 0.20
N THR A 17 -46.03 3.72 0.09
CA THR A 17 -44.77 4.34 -0.35
C THR A 17 -43.81 4.33 0.84
N ALA A 18 -42.96 3.32 0.96
CA ALA A 18 -41.83 3.36 1.86
C ALA A 18 -40.91 4.52 1.45
N PRO A 19 -40.46 5.39 2.36
CA PRO A 19 -39.47 6.40 2.01
C PRO A 19 -38.20 5.68 1.54
N ILE A 20 -37.80 5.91 0.29
CA ILE A 20 -36.50 5.51 -0.20
C ILE A 20 -35.49 6.34 0.62
N ALA A 21 -34.88 5.72 1.63
CA ALA A 21 -33.76 6.33 2.31
C ALA A 21 -32.72 6.63 1.22
N ALA A 22 -32.48 7.92 1.00
CA ALA A 22 -31.47 8.36 0.06
C ALA A 22 -30.14 7.74 0.52
N GLN A 23 -29.68 6.73 -0.22
CA GLN A 23 -28.42 6.08 0.03
C GLN A 23 -27.35 7.14 -0.15
N GLN A 24 -26.77 7.61 0.93
CA GLN A 24 -25.74 8.63 0.93
C GLN A 24 -24.62 8.14 0.03
N ALA A 25 -24.36 8.84 -1.09
CA ALA A 25 -23.28 8.50 -1.97
C ALA A 25 -21.99 8.39 -1.14
N PRO A 26 -21.14 7.36 -1.36
CA PRO A 26 -19.90 7.23 -0.63
C PRO A 26 -19.10 8.52 -0.77
N ALA A 27 -18.58 9.03 0.35
CA ALA A 27 -17.78 10.26 0.35
C ALA A 27 -16.70 10.15 -0.72
N THR A 28 -16.67 11.07 -1.67
CA THR A 28 -15.72 11.07 -2.77
C THR A 28 -14.33 11.34 -2.18
N THR A 29 -13.44 10.35 -2.23
CA THR A 29 -12.05 10.53 -1.82
C THR A 29 -11.39 11.51 -2.79
N THR A 30 -10.79 12.60 -2.28
CA THR A 30 -10.04 13.52 -3.13
C THR A 30 -8.77 12.85 -3.66
N TYR A 31 -8.26 13.37 -4.79
CA TYR A 31 -6.99 12.92 -5.37
C TYR A 31 -5.84 12.94 -4.33
N GLU A 32 -5.74 14.02 -3.58
CA GLU A 32 -4.72 14.23 -2.55
C GLU A 32 -4.80 13.16 -1.45
N THR A 33 -6.01 12.89 -0.97
CA THR A 33 -6.26 11.84 0.03
C THR A 33 -5.94 10.46 -0.54
N ALA A 34 -6.30 10.18 -1.80
CA ALA A 34 -6.02 8.91 -2.45
C ALA A 34 -4.51 8.67 -2.59
N ILE A 35 -3.75 9.68 -3.05
CA ILE A 35 -2.28 9.60 -3.17
C ILE A 35 -1.64 9.32 -1.80
N TYR A 36 -2.00 10.08 -0.77
CA TYR A 36 -1.43 9.88 0.57
C TYR A 36 -1.74 8.50 1.14
N ASN A 37 -2.99 8.06 1.04
CA ASN A 37 -3.40 6.75 1.55
C ASN A 37 -2.72 5.60 0.79
N SER A 38 -2.56 5.73 -0.53
CA SER A 38 -1.84 4.74 -1.35
C SER A 38 -0.36 4.70 -1.00
N TRP A 39 0.28 5.87 -0.84
CA TRP A 39 1.67 5.98 -0.42
C TRP A 39 1.91 5.31 0.93
N LYS A 40 1.12 5.73 1.93
CA LYS A 40 1.20 5.16 3.26
C LYS A 40 0.92 3.66 3.26
N GLY A 41 -0.17 3.23 2.63
CA GLY A 41 -0.57 1.82 2.63
C GLY A 41 0.44 0.90 1.95
N LEU A 42 1.10 1.36 0.89
CA LEU A 42 2.16 0.60 0.21
C LEU A 42 3.39 0.42 1.11
N HIS A 43 3.90 1.52 1.68
CA HIS A 43 5.11 1.46 2.50
C HIS A 43 4.90 0.80 3.85
N ASP A 44 3.71 0.90 4.45
CA ASP A 44 3.35 0.12 5.64
C ASP A 44 3.40 -1.39 5.39
N LYS A 45 2.94 -1.86 4.21
CA LYS A 45 3.05 -3.27 3.81
C LYS A 45 4.51 -3.70 3.67
N ILE A 46 5.34 -2.88 3.02
CA ILE A 46 6.77 -3.18 2.83
C ILE A 46 7.50 -3.19 4.17
N LEU A 47 7.25 -2.21 5.05
CA LEU A 47 7.81 -2.17 6.39
C LEU A 47 7.40 -3.39 7.23
N THR A 48 6.12 -3.81 7.11
CA THR A 48 5.64 -5.04 7.76
C THR A 48 6.40 -6.26 7.28
N MET A 49 6.71 -6.36 5.98
CA MET A 49 7.56 -7.44 5.45
C MET A 49 9.00 -7.33 5.95
N ALA A 50 9.59 -6.14 6.02
CA ALA A 50 10.93 -5.95 6.54
C ALA A 50 11.07 -6.38 8.01
N LYS A 51 10.04 -6.17 8.82
CA LYS A 51 9.96 -6.57 10.24
C LYS A 51 9.63 -8.06 10.44
N ASP A 52 9.19 -8.76 9.41
CA ASP A 52 8.66 -10.11 9.52
C ASP A 52 9.74 -11.16 9.78
N THR A 53 9.81 -11.67 11.00
CA THR A 53 10.76 -12.70 11.41
C THR A 53 10.43 -14.10 10.89
N GLN A 54 9.24 -14.33 10.31
CA GLN A 54 8.95 -15.59 9.62
C GLN A 54 9.75 -15.73 8.31
N PHE A 55 10.24 -14.63 7.75
CA PHE A 55 11.30 -14.67 6.74
C PHE A 55 12.64 -14.70 7.46
N PRO A 56 13.39 -15.84 7.48
CA PRO A 56 14.58 -15.98 8.30
C PRO A 56 15.71 -15.01 7.90
N ASP A 57 16.43 -14.48 8.86
CA ASP A 57 17.57 -13.58 8.60
C ASP A 57 18.64 -14.21 7.72
N ALA A 58 18.88 -15.52 7.88
CA ALA A 58 19.79 -16.27 7.01
C ALA A 58 19.41 -16.26 5.52
N LYS A 59 18.15 -15.93 5.20
CA LYS A 59 17.65 -15.82 3.82
C LYS A 59 17.58 -14.39 3.29
N LEU A 60 17.93 -13.37 4.08
CA LEU A 60 17.89 -11.99 3.63
C LEU A 60 18.79 -11.71 2.42
N GLY A 61 19.92 -12.45 2.32
CA GLY A 61 20.82 -12.40 1.16
C GLY A 61 20.34 -13.20 -0.06
N TRP A 62 19.20 -13.91 0.04
CA TRP A 62 18.70 -14.72 -1.08
C TRP A 62 18.25 -13.84 -2.26
N LYS A 63 18.57 -14.34 -3.48
CA LYS A 63 18.24 -13.69 -4.76
C LYS A 63 17.48 -14.66 -5.65
N PRO A 64 16.45 -14.21 -6.39
CA PRO A 64 15.77 -15.05 -7.39
C PRO A 64 16.64 -15.35 -8.61
N HIS A 65 17.62 -14.47 -8.92
CA HIS A 65 18.60 -14.60 -9.99
C HIS A 65 19.91 -13.90 -9.56
N PRO A 66 21.09 -14.36 -9.99
CA PRO A 66 22.36 -13.72 -9.63
C PRO A 66 22.40 -12.20 -9.85
N ASP A 67 21.80 -11.73 -10.95
CA ASP A 67 21.76 -10.31 -11.31
C ASP A 67 20.65 -9.51 -10.59
N SER A 68 19.82 -10.19 -9.79
CA SER A 68 18.76 -9.54 -9.01
C SER A 68 19.30 -9.01 -7.69
N ARG A 69 18.60 -8.04 -7.10
CA ARG A 69 18.79 -7.65 -5.71
C ARG A 69 18.42 -8.81 -4.79
N SER A 70 19.11 -8.90 -3.66
CA SER A 70 18.67 -9.74 -2.54
C SER A 70 17.41 -9.18 -1.89
N VAL A 71 16.76 -9.98 -1.04
CA VAL A 71 15.59 -9.51 -0.27
C VAL A 71 15.94 -8.29 0.59
N LEU A 72 17.12 -8.28 1.22
CA LEU A 72 17.60 -7.15 1.99
C LEU A 72 17.85 -5.92 1.13
N ASP A 73 18.46 -6.10 -0.03
CA ASP A 73 18.76 -5.00 -0.96
C ASP A 73 17.48 -4.40 -1.56
N GLU A 74 16.40 -5.20 -1.72
CA GLU A 74 15.09 -4.67 -2.11
C GLU A 74 14.51 -3.75 -1.02
N PHE A 75 14.60 -4.11 0.27
CA PHE A 75 14.17 -3.22 1.37
C PHE A 75 14.96 -1.92 1.39
N ARG A 76 16.28 -1.98 1.24
CA ARG A 76 17.15 -0.80 1.17
C ARG A 76 16.83 0.07 -0.03
N HIS A 77 16.60 -0.53 -1.20
CA HIS A 77 16.26 0.20 -2.40
C HIS A 77 14.92 0.95 -2.27
N VAL A 78 13.92 0.35 -1.65
CA VAL A 78 12.66 1.03 -1.31
C VAL A 78 12.93 2.22 -0.37
N THR A 79 13.80 2.06 0.62
CA THR A 79 14.20 3.12 1.54
C THR A 79 14.85 4.30 0.79
N ILE A 80 15.76 4.03 -0.13
CA ILE A 80 16.38 5.06 -0.98
C ILE A 80 15.31 5.80 -1.81
N GLY A 81 14.32 5.09 -2.33
CA GLY A 81 13.19 5.69 -3.04
C GLY A 81 12.35 6.65 -2.17
N LEU A 82 12.13 6.30 -0.89
CA LEU A 82 11.47 7.18 0.08
C LEU A 82 12.31 8.46 0.35
N GLU A 83 13.63 8.30 0.53
CA GLU A 83 14.55 9.42 0.77
C GLU A 83 14.62 10.35 -0.45
N MET A 84 14.76 9.78 -1.65
CA MET A 84 14.82 10.54 -2.90
C MET A 84 13.51 11.30 -3.17
N THR A 85 12.36 10.65 -3.00
CA THR A 85 11.06 11.31 -3.15
C THR A 85 10.90 12.44 -2.13
N SER A 86 11.36 12.24 -0.90
CA SER A 86 11.32 13.27 0.14
C SER A 86 12.20 14.49 -0.22
N ALA A 87 13.39 14.23 -0.76
CA ALA A 87 14.29 15.30 -1.25
C ALA A 87 13.63 16.08 -2.41
N MET A 88 13.05 15.37 -3.39
CA MET A 88 12.33 15.99 -4.52
C MET A 88 11.16 16.85 -4.07
N LEU A 89 10.40 16.44 -3.06
CA LEU A 89 9.29 17.21 -2.52
C LEU A 89 9.77 18.50 -1.82
N LYS A 90 10.93 18.46 -1.18
CA LYS A 90 11.57 19.62 -0.55
C LYS A 90 12.25 20.56 -1.55
N GLY A 91 12.53 20.07 -2.77
CA GLY A 91 13.36 20.78 -3.75
C GLY A 91 14.87 20.60 -3.52
N ASP A 92 15.25 19.62 -2.71
CA ASP A 92 16.63 19.27 -2.43
C ASP A 92 17.25 18.44 -3.56
N LYS A 93 18.57 18.50 -3.70
CA LYS A 93 19.32 17.57 -4.56
C LYS A 93 19.49 16.24 -3.83
N PHE A 94 19.37 15.14 -4.58
CA PHE A 94 19.62 13.80 -4.07
C PHE A 94 20.67 13.10 -4.94
N ASP A 95 21.78 12.71 -4.35
CA ASP A 95 22.82 11.92 -5.03
C ASP A 95 22.54 10.44 -4.78
N TYR A 96 21.84 9.84 -5.73
CA TYR A 96 21.47 8.41 -5.67
C TYR A 96 22.70 7.49 -5.57
N MET A 97 23.75 7.76 -6.36
CA MET A 97 24.94 6.90 -6.39
C MET A 97 25.76 6.98 -5.11
N ALA A 98 25.90 8.17 -4.54
CA ALA A 98 26.53 8.35 -3.23
C ALA A 98 25.73 7.64 -2.13
N ARG A 99 24.40 7.68 -2.18
CA ARG A 99 23.54 7.00 -1.21
C ARG A 99 23.63 5.47 -1.31
N VAL A 100 23.63 4.92 -2.53
CA VAL A 100 23.83 3.48 -2.77
C VAL A 100 25.20 3.04 -2.25
N LYS A 101 26.27 3.79 -2.56
CA LYS A 101 27.62 3.48 -2.09
C LYS A 101 27.71 3.50 -0.55
N ALA A 102 26.98 4.43 0.12
CA ALA A 102 26.94 4.48 1.58
C ALA A 102 26.34 3.21 2.20
N ASP A 103 25.41 2.51 1.50
CA ASP A 103 24.85 1.26 2.00
C ASP A 103 25.85 0.10 2.00
N GLU A 104 26.85 0.12 1.13
CA GLU A 104 27.90 -0.92 1.09
C GLU A 104 28.73 -0.94 2.37
N THR A 105 28.79 0.19 3.10
CA THR A 105 29.55 0.33 4.36
C THR A 105 28.73 0.03 5.60
N LYS A 106 27.41 -0.17 5.45
CA LYS A 106 26.50 -0.39 6.59
C LYS A 106 26.33 -1.89 6.90
N PRO A 107 26.02 -2.23 8.15
CA PRO A 107 25.68 -3.61 8.51
C PRO A 107 24.51 -4.12 7.66
N ALA A 108 24.71 -5.26 6.97
CA ALA A 108 23.70 -5.92 6.16
C ALA A 108 22.76 -6.75 7.01
N THR A 109 21.96 -6.11 7.88
CA THR A 109 21.05 -6.77 8.83
C THR A 109 19.62 -6.29 8.66
N ARG A 110 18.66 -7.11 9.10
CA ARG A 110 17.25 -6.71 9.21
C ARG A 110 17.08 -5.45 10.05
N ALA A 111 17.73 -5.42 11.20
CA ALA A 111 17.60 -4.32 12.14
C ALA A 111 18.02 -2.98 11.51
N SER A 112 19.14 -2.95 10.76
CA SER A 112 19.58 -1.73 10.08
C SER A 112 18.61 -1.31 8.99
N ALA A 113 18.14 -2.25 8.14
CA ALA A 113 17.19 -1.95 7.07
C ALA A 113 15.85 -1.44 7.60
N VAL A 114 15.34 -2.04 8.68
CA VAL A 114 14.11 -1.59 9.34
C VAL A 114 14.26 -0.19 9.91
N ALA A 115 15.35 0.08 10.66
CA ALA A 115 15.57 1.39 11.26
C ALA A 115 15.71 2.51 10.21
N GLU A 116 16.41 2.25 9.10
CA GLU A 116 16.52 3.21 7.99
C GLU A 116 15.18 3.46 7.31
N MET A 117 14.39 2.41 7.06
CA MET A 117 13.07 2.54 6.46
C MET A 117 12.10 3.31 7.37
N GLU A 118 12.10 3.05 8.67
CA GLU A 118 11.30 3.81 9.65
C GLU A 118 11.67 5.29 9.67
N ALA A 119 12.97 5.60 9.64
CA ALA A 119 13.43 6.98 9.58
C ALA A 119 13.01 7.68 8.27
N ALA A 120 13.12 7.01 7.13
CA ALA A 120 12.68 7.54 5.84
C ALA A 120 11.15 7.74 5.79
N ILE A 121 10.37 6.82 6.34
CA ILE A 121 8.91 6.92 6.48
C ILE A 121 8.51 8.12 7.35
N ALA A 122 9.19 8.32 8.48
CA ALA A 122 8.90 9.44 9.38
C ALA A 122 9.07 10.80 8.70
N VAL A 123 9.98 10.91 7.73
CA VAL A 123 10.16 12.11 6.90
C VAL A 123 9.15 12.17 5.75
N SER A 124 8.95 11.05 5.05
CA SER A 124 8.16 11.00 3.82
C SER A 124 6.67 11.22 4.05
N TYR A 125 6.06 10.59 5.07
CA TYR A 125 4.61 10.65 5.25
C TYR A 125 4.06 12.07 5.45
N PRO A 126 4.60 12.91 6.35
CA PRO A 126 4.12 14.27 6.50
C PRO A 126 4.35 15.12 5.25
N LEU A 127 5.44 14.90 4.50
CA LEU A 127 5.70 15.61 3.25
C LEU A 127 4.69 15.26 2.16
N VAL A 128 4.43 13.97 1.94
CA VAL A 128 3.45 13.51 0.96
C VAL A 128 2.04 13.97 1.33
N LYS A 129 1.69 13.96 2.61
CA LYS A 129 0.40 14.47 3.09
C LYS A 129 0.24 15.97 2.83
N ALA A 130 1.30 16.76 3.02
CA ALA A 130 1.29 18.21 2.82
C ALA A 130 1.40 18.59 1.33
N GLN A 131 2.03 17.76 0.50
CA GLN A 131 2.33 18.05 -0.90
C GLN A 131 2.04 16.83 -1.81
N PRO A 132 0.78 16.44 -2.00
CA PRO A 132 0.40 15.29 -2.83
C PRO A 132 0.52 15.62 -4.33
N LYS A 133 1.76 15.75 -4.81
CA LYS A 133 2.07 16.12 -6.20
C LYS A 133 1.84 14.98 -7.19
N PRO A 134 1.49 15.25 -8.47
CA PRO A 134 1.28 14.23 -9.51
C PRO A 134 2.49 13.31 -9.72
N LEU A 135 3.72 13.78 -9.53
CA LEU A 135 4.92 12.96 -9.64
C LEU A 135 4.90 11.71 -8.73
N LEU A 136 4.14 11.75 -7.63
CA LEU A 136 4.02 10.62 -6.71
C LEU A 136 3.32 9.40 -7.32
N VAL A 137 2.53 9.58 -8.40
CA VAL A 137 1.89 8.46 -9.10
C VAL A 137 2.94 7.53 -9.72
N GLY A 138 3.92 8.10 -10.42
CA GLY A 138 5.02 7.30 -10.98
C GLY A 138 5.89 6.64 -9.91
N TRP A 139 6.07 7.31 -8.77
CA TRP A 139 6.78 6.71 -7.64
C TRP A 139 5.98 5.61 -6.95
N LEU A 140 4.66 5.72 -6.85
CA LEU A 140 3.79 4.65 -6.35
C LEU A 140 3.85 3.42 -7.24
N ASP A 141 3.84 3.62 -8.56
CA ASP A 141 3.99 2.54 -9.54
C ASP A 141 5.33 1.82 -9.36
N HIS A 142 6.44 2.55 -9.39
CA HIS A 142 7.78 2.01 -9.18
C HIS A 142 7.94 1.27 -7.84
N GLN A 143 7.48 1.86 -6.74
CA GLN A 143 7.54 1.21 -5.42
C GLN A 143 6.60 0.00 -5.32
N GLY A 144 5.49 0.02 -6.08
CA GLY A 144 4.59 -1.11 -6.22
C GLY A 144 5.25 -2.33 -6.89
N GLU A 145 6.12 -2.10 -7.89
CA GLU A 145 6.93 -3.16 -8.51
C GLU A 145 7.85 -3.84 -7.48
N HIS A 146 8.51 -3.06 -6.62
CA HIS A 146 9.36 -3.61 -5.56
C HIS A 146 8.57 -4.40 -4.53
N TYR A 147 7.37 -3.93 -4.15
CA TYR A 147 6.46 -4.71 -3.31
C TYR A 147 6.09 -6.05 -3.96
N GLY A 148 5.78 -6.05 -5.26
CA GLY A 148 5.48 -7.27 -6.02
C GLY A 148 6.67 -8.25 -6.03
N LYS A 149 7.90 -7.76 -6.22
CA LYS A 149 9.14 -8.56 -6.13
C LYS A 149 9.31 -9.18 -4.74
N LEU A 150 9.11 -8.40 -3.68
CA LEU A 150 9.18 -8.90 -2.30
C LEU A 150 8.14 -9.99 -2.03
N VAL A 151 6.88 -9.81 -2.47
CA VAL A 151 5.83 -10.84 -2.37
C VAL A 151 6.24 -12.12 -3.09
N SER A 152 6.82 -12.01 -4.29
CA SER A 152 7.32 -13.15 -5.06
C SER A 152 8.49 -13.84 -4.34
N ASN A 153 9.45 -13.06 -3.82
CA ASN A 153 10.59 -13.59 -3.07
C ASN A 153 10.17 -14.39 -1.84
N TYR A 154 9.14 -13.93 -1.12
CA TYR A 154 8.55 -14.67 0.00
C TYR A 154 8.02 -16.03 -0.46
N ARG A 155 7.19 -16.04 -1.49
CA ARG A 155 6.55 -17.27 -2.01
C ARG A 155 7.56 -18.25 -2.59
N MET A 156 8.59 -17.77 -3.28
CA MET A 156 9.68 -18.61 -3.79
C MET A 156 10.51 -19.24 -2.67
N ASN A 157 10.47 -18.68 -1.47
CA ASN A 157 11.04 -19.26 -0.25
C ASN A 157 10.05 -20.08 0.58
N ASN A 158 8.85 -20.40 0.04
CA ASN A 158 7.76 -21.11 0.71
C ASN A 158 7.25 -20.39 1.97
N ILE A 159 7.28 -19.07 1.98
CA ILE A 159 6.80 -18.22 3.08
C ILE A 159 5.60 -17.41 2.60
N VAL A 160 4.50 -17.45 3.36
CA VAL A 160 3.33 -16.62 3.06
C VAL A 160 3.64 -15.17 3.44
N PRO A 161 3.49 -14.19 2.53
CA PRO A 161 3.67 -12.78 2.87
C PRO A 161 2.73 -12.33 3.99
N PRO A 162 3.13 -11.42 4.88
CA PRO A 162 2.31 -11.00 6.04
C PRO A 162 0.88 -10.61 5.68
N ILE A 163 0.70 -9.82 4.61
CA ILE A 163 -0.61 -9.34 4.17
C ILE A 163 -1.54 -10.47 3.67
N SER A 164 -0.99 -11.62 3.31
CA SER A 164 -1.74 -12.78 2.83
C SER A 164 -2.01 -13.81 3.94
N ARG A 165 -1.56 -13.54 5.16
CA ARG A 165 -1.83 -14.41 6.32
C ARG A 165 -3.21 -14.09 6.83
N THR A 166 -4.12 -15.06 6.73
CA THR A 166 -5.41 -14.97 7.42
C THR A 166 -5.16 -15.04 8.93
N ASN A 167 -5.71 -14.11 9.69
CA ASN A 167 -5.80 -14.24 11.13
C ASN A 167 -6.65 -15.50 11.40
N LYS A 168 -5.99 -16.61 11.75
CA LYS A 168 -6.66 -17.83 12.24
C LYS A 168 -6.86 -17.68 13.74
#